data_d2586729e4603c0d799eac3e57312204
#
_entry.id   d2586729e4603c0d799eac3e57312204
#
_cell.length_a   1.000
_cell.length_b   1.000
_cell.length_c   1.000
_cell.angle_alpha   90.00
_cell.angle_beta   90.00
_cell.angle_gamma   90.00
#
_symmetry.space_group_name_H-M   'P 1'
#
loop_
_entity.id
_entity.type
_entity.pdbx_description
1 polymer ?
#
loop_
_entity_poly.entity_id
_entity_poly.type
_entity_poly.pdbx_seq_one_letter_code
_entity_poly.pdbx_strand_id
1 'polypeptide(L)'
;MTGQQTTEVRKGHELDQAKLEAYLTTHVSGFKGPLYINQFKFGQSNPTYLLRDGNQQQYVLRKKPPGALLSATAHAIEREYRIIHALGTKTDVPVPKVYVLCEDASIIGTPFYVMEFLKGRIYEDCRMLTIPFEERRQLWHAAVETLAKLHRVDFKAIGLGNFGKHSEFYERQMRSLSKVSQAQANTKDDETGELVGPIPRLDDMFAWFKKNKAHDQATIVHGDFKIFHPTEPKVIGILDWELSTIGHPLSDLSNLLQPYYVPEESAIGLRGFKDAKEPLPVPGADELIQVYCSYTNQPYPLQGWNFAVAFSFFRLAVILQGVAARVARKQASSAEAKLHATRFRPVAQLVLDIVDQSNERSKL
;
A
#
# COMPACT_ATOMS: atom_id res chain seq x y z
N MET A 1 3.29 -7.43 22.09
CA MET A 1 3.58 -6.00 21.98
C MET A 1 4.62 -5.81 20.88
N THR A 2 4.18 -5.64 19.65
CA THR A 2 5.07 -5.25 18.54
C THR A 2 5.08 -3.73 18.50
N GLY A 3 5.91 -3.11 19.34
CA GLY A 3 6.21 -1.69 19.25
C GLY A 3 6.87 -1.41 17.89
N GLN A 4 6.54 -0.28 17.27
CA GLN A 4 7.24 0.19 16.08
C GLN A 4 8.74 0.22 16.37
N GLN A 5 9.48 -0.73 15.78
CA GLN A 5 10.89 -0.90 16.10
C GLN A 5 11.70 0.21 15.44
N THR A 6 12.32 1.04 16.26
CA THR A 6 13.32 2.01 15.83
C THR A 6 14.72 1.54 16.20
N THR A 7 15.71 2.04 15.49
CA THR A 7 17.15 1.85 15.75
C THR A 7 17.83 3.21 15.80
N GLU A 8 19.10 3.23 16.17
CA GLU A 8 19.96 4.36 15.86
C GLU A 8 19.95 4.65 14.35
N VAL A 9 20.22 5.88 13.99
CA VAL A 9 20.27 6.30 12.58
C VAL A 9 21.38 5.54 11.86
N ARG A 10 21.05 4.94 10.73
CA ARG A 10 22.01 4.13 9.94
C ARG A 10 23.07 5.01 9.34
N LYS A 11 24.29 4.47 9.20
CA LYS A 11 25.42 5.14 8.54
C LYS A 11 25.02 5.58 7.11
N GLY A 12 25.24 6.86 6.79
CA GLY A 12 24.85 7.47 5.53
C GLY A 12 23.39 7.98 5.48
N HIS A 13 22.66 7.86 6.59
CA HIS A 13 21.29 8.37 6.74
C HIS A 13 21.19 9.46 7.81
N GLU A 14 22.33 9.96 8.27
CA GLU A 14 22.44 11.00 9.29
C GLU A 14 21.73 12.28 8.83
N LEU A 15 21.15 13.01 9.79
CA LEU A 15 20.53 14.30 9.58
C LEU A 15 21.33 15.39 10.29
N ASP A 16 21.38 16.58 9.72
CA ASP A 16 21.92 17.76 10.45
C ASP A 16 20.93 18.14 11.57
N GLN A 17 21.18 17.55 12.75
CA GLN A 17 20.27 17.68 13.90
C GLN A 17 20.10 19.13 14.33
N ALA A 18 21.16 19.93 14.30
CA ALA A 18 21.11 21.32 14.75
C ALA A 18 20.24 22.19 13.82
N LYS A 19 20.44 22.04 12.50
CA LYS A 19 19.61 22.74 11.51
C LYS A 19 18.15 22.27 11.55
N LEU A 20 17.92 20.96 11.69
CA LEU A 20 16.57 20.40 11.79
C LEU A 20 15.84 20.91 13.04
N GLU A 21 16.52 20.92 14.20
CA GLU A 21 15.95 21.44 15.45
C GLU A 21 15.59 22.92 15.34
N ALA A 22 16.47 23.75 14.79
CA ALA A 22 16.20 25.16 14.56
C ALA A 22 15.00 25.37 13.63
N TYR A 23 14.95 24.60 12.54
CA TYR A 23 13.83 24.64 11.59
C TYR A 23 12.50 24.24 12.26
N LEU A 24 12.47 23.13 12.98
CA LEU A 24 11.25 22.63 13.65
C LEU A 24 10.77 23.60 14.76
N THR A 25 11.70 24.20 15.51
CA THR A 25 11.36 25.21 16.54
C THR A 25 10.62 26.41 15.96
N THR A 26 10.96 26.78 14.71
CA THR A 26 10.33 27.92 14.03
C THR A 26 9.01 27.55 13.36
N HIS A 27 8.89 26.32 12.79
CA HIS A 27 7.80 25.96 11.88
C HIS A 27 6.77 24.99 12.47
N VAL A 28 7.08 24.31 13.59
CA VAL A 28 6.16 23.36 14.23
C VAL A 28 5.71 23.93 15.57
N SER A 29 4.46 24.37 15.64
CA SER A 29 3.89 24.93 16.86
C SER A 29 3.97 23.96 18.03
N GLY A 30 4.53 24.42 19.16
CA GLY A 30 4.69 23.64 20.38
C GLY A 30 5.95 22.77 20.42
N PHE A 31 6.74 22.69 19.34
CA PHE A 31 8.02 21.99 19.35
C PHE A 31 9.04 22.72 20.23
N LYS A 32 9.79 21.97 21.07
CA LYS A 32 10.85 22.49 21.94
C LYS A 32 12.04 21.54 21.94
N GLY A 33 13.25 22.06 21.68
CA GLY A 33 14.47 21.29 21.84
C GLY A 33 14.69 20.79 23.28
N PRO A 34 15.59 19.82 23.49
CA PRO A 34 16.43 19.20 22.48
C PRO A 34 15.70 18.18 21.63
N LEU A 35 16.14 18.03 20.35
CA LEU A 35 15.67 17.03 19.40
C LEU A 35 16.41 15.71 19.57
N TYR A 36 15.66 14.61 19.62
CA TYR A 36 16.20 13.25 19.56
C TYR A 36 15.67 12.55 18.31
N ILE A 37 16.58 11.81 17.62
CA ILE A 37 16.29 11.19 16.33
C ILE A 37 16.58 9.70 16.40
N ASN A 38 15.61 8.86 16.00
CA ASN A 38 15.76 7.44 15.75
C ASN A 38 15.27 7.12 14.34
N GLN A 39 15.72 6.03 13.72
CA GLN A 39 15.27 5.60 12.41
C GLN A 39 14.37 4.38 12.52
N PHE A 40 13.26 4.34 11.77
CA PHE A 40 12.43 3.14 11.68
C PHE A 40 13.15 2.04 10.89
N LYS A 41 12.97 0.79 11.31
CA LYS A 41 13.53 -0.38 10.60
C LYS A 41 12.85 -0.63 9.27
N PHE A 42 11.57 -0.27 9.15
CA PHE A 42 10.72 -0.44 7.98
C PHE A 42 10.63 0.88 7.18
N GLY A 43 10.31 0.79 5.90
CA GLY A 43 10.26 1.94 5.00
C GLY A 43 11.49 1.99 4.10
N GLN A 44 11.51 1.13 3.04
CA GLN A 44 12.66 1.05 2.14
C GLN A 44 12.65 2.13 1.06
N SER A 45 11.47 2.69 0.75
CA SER A 45 11.31 3.66 -0.33
C SER A 45 11.71 5.07 0.09
N ASN A 46 11.17 5.57 1.20
CA ASN A 46 11.44 6.89 1.76
C ASN A 46 11.99 6.75 3.18
N PRO A 47 13.23 7.19 3.48
CA PRO A 47 13.77 7.14 4.83
C PRO A 47 12.85 7.82 5.83
N THR A 48 12.48 7.09 6.90
CA THR A 48 11.51 7.52 7.89
C THR A 48 12.14 7.50 9.27
N TYR A 49 11.94 8.59 10.03
CA TYR A 49 12.55 8.82 11.34
C TYR A 49 11.50 9.12 12.38
N LEU A 50 11.71 8.62 13.59
CA LEU A 50 11.03 9.02 14.80
C LEU A 50 11.77 10.21 15.40
N LEU A 51 11.11 11.32 15.53
CA LEU A 51 11.58 12.50 16.23
C LEU A 51 10.93 12.58 17.60
N ARG A 52 11.69 13.01 18.61
CA ARG A 52 11.18 13.29 19.93
C ARG A 52 11.74 14.62 20.39
N ASP A 53 10.89 15.51 20.85
CA ASP A 53 11.27 16.83 21.36
C ASP A 53 11.57 16.84 22.87
N GLY A 54 11.98 17.97 23.40
CA GLY A 54 12.26 18.15 24.81
C GLY A 54 11.05 17.97 25.74
N ASN A 55 9.83 18.09 25.21
CA ASN A 55 8.57 17.80 25.92
C ASN A 55 8.15 16.34 25.82
N GLN A 56 8.98 15.45 25.26
CA GLN A 56 8.71 14.04 24.98
C GLN A 56 7.60 13.83 23.93
N GLN A 57 7.17 14.87 23.21
CA GLN A 57 6.25 14.74 22.10
C GLN A 57 6.94 14.05 20.92
N GLN A 58 6.24 13.11 20.30
CA GLN A 58 6.77 12.30 19.21
C GLN A 58 6.19 12.73 17.87
N TYR A 59 7.05 12.73 16.84
CA TYR A 59 6.72 13.06 15.45
C TYR A 59 7.35 12.04 14.52
N VAL A 60 6.86 11.97 13.30
CA VAL A 60 7.47 11.18 12.21
C VAL A 60 7.95 12.13 11.13
N LEU A 61 9.21 12.00 10.75
CA LEU A 61 9.79 12.68 9.59
C LEU A 61 9.97 11.69 8.45
N ARG A 62 9.46 12.01 7.26
CA ARG A 62 9.76 11.29 6.01
C ARG A 62 10.50 12.21 5.06
N LYS A 63 11.57 11.71 4.46
CA LYS A 63 12.38 12.47 3.49
C LYS A 63 12.57 11.71 2.19
N LYS A 64 12.85 12.43 1.11
CA LYS A 64 13.29 11.80 -0.15
C LYS A 64 14.60 11.03 0.08
N PRO A 65 14.78 9.88 -0.56
CA PRO A 65 16.08 9.21 -0.55
C PRO A 65 17.14 10.09 -1.22
N PRO A 66 18.42 9.98 -0.82
CA PRO A 66 19.50 10.69 -1.49
C PRO A 66 19.76 10.10 -2.88
N GLY A 67 20.22 10.95 -3.81
CA GLY A 67 20.62 10.53 -5.16
C GLY A 67 19.59 10.81 -6.25
N ALA A 68 19.92 10.47 -7.49
CA ALA A 68 19.04 10.65 -8.64
C ALA A 68 17.89 9.61 -8.62
N LEU A 69 16.66 10.08 -8.70
CA LEU A 69 15.49 9.23 -8.74
C LEU A 69 15.32 8.61 -10.14
N LEU A 70 15.00 7.32 -10.20
CA LEU A 70 14.74 6.58 -11.45
C LEU A 70 13.44 7.05 -12.15
N SER A 71 12.57 7.76 -11.45
CA SER A 71 11.32 8.33 -11.97
C SER A 71 11.02 9.65 -11.27
N ALA A 72 10.58 10.64 -12.02
CA ALA A 72 10.19 11.95 -11.49
C ALA A 72 8.99 11.91 -10.51
N THR A 73 8.20 10.84 -10.54
CA THR A 73 7.03 10.65 -9.68
C THR A 73 7.28 9.67 -8.54
N ALA A 74 8.38 8.90 -8.59
CA ALA A 74 8.78 8.03 -7.50
C ALA A 74 9.28 8.88 -6.31
N HIS A 75 8.89 8.48 -5.10
CA HIS A 75 9.33 9.14 -3.86
C HIS A 75 8.92 10.63 -3.73
N ALA A 76 7.78 11.01 -4.32
CA ALA A 76 7.27 12.38 -4.28
C ALA A 76 6.61 12.67 -2.92
N ILE A 77 7.40 12.96 -1.90
CA ILE A 77 6.91 13.25 -0.53
C ILE A 77 5.97 14.46 -0.50
N GLU A 78 6.10 15.39 -1.44
CA GLU A 78 5.21 16.53 -1.61
C GLU A 78 3.77 16.07 -1.96
N ARG A 79 3.66 14.99 -2.74
CA ARG A 79 2.37 14.38 -3.05
C ARG A 79 1.77 13.68 -1.83
N GLU A 80 2.60 12.95 -1.06
CA GLU A 80 2.16 12.34 0.19
C GLU A 80 1.65 13.41 1.18
N TYR A 81 2.45 14.45 1.41
CA TYR A 81 2.05 15.57 2.26
C TYR A 81 0.74 16.19 1.80
N ARG A 82 0.61 16.47 0.50
CA ARG A 82 -0.57 17.13 -0.08
C ARG A 82 -1.85 16.34 0.16
N ILE A 83 -1.84 15.03 -0.06
CA ILE A 83 -3.04 14.20 0.13
C ILE A 83 -3.38 14.06 1.62
N ILE A 84 -2.40 13.81 2.48
CA ILE A 84 -2.60 13.69 3.93
C ILE A 84 -3.15 15.02 4.48
N HIS A 85 -2.58 16.15 4.08
CA HIS A 85 -3.03 17.48 4.50
C HIS A 85 -4.47 17.75 4.04
N ALA A 86 -4.80 17.46 2.78
CA ALA A 86 -6.14 17.68 2.25
C ALA A 86 -7.19 16.80 2.98
N LEU A 87 -6.90 15.54 3.22
CA LEU A 87 -7.78 14.63 3.94
C LEU A 87 -7.93 15.05 5.41
N GLY A 88 -6.83 15.29 6.11
CA GLY A 88 -6.85 15.61 7.53
C GLY A 88 -7.45 16.98 7.89
N THR A 89 -7.48 17.94 6.93
CA THR A 89 -8.04 19.27 7.17
C THR A 89 -9.47 19.43 6.66
N LYS A 90 -9.94 18.60 5.74
CA LYS A 90 -11.21 18.81 5.05
C LYS A 90 -12.16 17.60 5.10
N THR A 91 -11.75 16.50 5.76
CA THR A 91 -12.58 15.30 5.87
C THR A 91 -12.43 14.66 7.26
N ASP A 92 -13.24 13.63 7.51
CA ASP A 92 -13.17 12.78 8.70
C ASP A 92 -12.42 11.46 8.45
N VAL A 93 -11.75 11.33 7.30
CA VAL A 93 -10.87 10.18 7.02
C VAL A 93 -9.69 10.22 7.99
N PRO A 94 -9.45 9.13 8.75
CA PRO A 94 -8.38 9.11 9.72
C PRO A 94 -7.01 9.08 9.03
N VAL A 95 -6.27 10.15 9.16
CA VAL A 95 -4.88 10.29 8.67
C VAL A 95 -4.06 11.01 9.74
N PRO A 96 -2.73 10.81 9.81
CA PRO A 96 -1.91 11.56 10.73
C PRO A 96 -1.97 13.06 10.42
N LYS A 97 -1.98 13.89 11.45
CA LYS A 97 -1.84 15.34 11.28
C LYS A 97 -0.46 15.63 10.67
N VAL A 98 -0.39 16.36 9.58
CA VAL A 98 0.88 16.88 9.06
C VAL A 98 1.15 18.26 9.63
N TYR A 99 2.41 18.53 9.99
CA TYR A 99 2.80 19.78 10.64
C TYR A 99 3.48 20.74 9.66
N VAL A 100 4.43 20.22 8.86
CA VAL A 100 5.22 21.04 7.94
C VAL A 100 5.74 20.20 6.76
N LEU A 101 5.79 20.83 5.59
CA LEU A 101 6.56 20.38 4.42
C LEU A 101 7.74 21.33 4.24
N CYS A 102 8.94 20.80 4.13
CA CYS A 102 10.15 21.54 3.84
C CYS A 102 10.71 21.08 2.49
N GLU A 103 10.72 21.98 1.52
CA GLU A 103 11.29 21.73 0.19
C GLU A 103 12.75 22.24 0.10
N ASP A 104 13.24 22.96 1.12
CA ASP A 104 14.62 23.44 1.20
C ASP A 104 15.59 22.32 1.57
N ALA A 105 16.36 21.86 0.59
CA ALA A 105 17.36 20.83 0.77
C ALA A 105 18.54 21.26 1.67
N SER A 106 18.73 22.56 1.92
CA SER A 106 19.85 23.05 2.75
C SER A 106 19.74 22.66 4.24
N ILE A 107 18.54 22.26 4.68
CA ILE A 107 18.26 21.86 6.06
C ILE A 107 18.82 20.47 6.37
N ILE A 108 18.38 19.44 5.62
CA ILE A 108 18.82 18.03 5.85
C ILE A 108 19.23 17.30 4.56
N GLY A 109 19.62 18.04 3.52
CA GLY A 109 20.12 17.49 2.26
C GLY A 109 19.06 17.11 1.24
N THR A 110 17.79 16.96 1.63
CA THR A 110 16.67 16.62 0.74
C THR A 110 15.36 17.18 1.30
N PRO A 111 14.35 17.42 0.46
CA PRO A 111 13.01 17.74 0.92
C PRO A 111 12.46 16.70 1.91
N PHE A 112 11.64 17.15 2.86
CA PHE A 112 11.02 16.30 3.88
C PHE A 112 9.68 16.86 4.36
N TYR A 113 8.88 16.04 5.02
CA TYR A 113 7.74 16.51 5.80
C TYR A 113 7.70 15.86 7.18
N VAL A 114 7.01 16.54 8.10
CA VAL A 114 6.82 16.07 9.48
C VAL A 114 5.34 15.89 9.74
N MET A 115 5.01 14.74 10.34
CA MET A 115 3.64 14.37 10.70
C MET A 115 3.56 13.83 12.12
N GLU A 116 2.35 13.67 12.60
CA GLU A 116 2.01 13.05 13.87
C GLU A 116 2.52 11.60 13.94
N PHE A 117 3.03 11.23 15.10
CA PHE A 117 3.32 9.84 15.42
C PHE A 117 2.06 9.18 16.00
N LEU A 118 1.45 8.30 15.24
CA LEU A 118 0.28 7.54 15.69
C LEU A 118 0.73 6.31 16.49
N LYS A 119 0.32 6.25 17.74
CA LYS A 119 0.54 5.07 18.61
C LYS A 119 -0.54 4.04 18.32
N GLY A 120 -0.19 2.97 17.62
CA GLY A 120 -1.14 1.93 17.24
C GLY A 120 -0.51 0.55 17.19
N ARG A 121 -1.33 -0.45 16.90
CA ARG A 121 -0.92 -1.84 16.64
C ARG A 121 -0.87 -2.08 15.13
N ILE A 122 0.12 -2.82 14.69
CA ILE A 122 0.24 -3.32 13.31
C ILE A 122 0.00 -4.81 13.35
N TYR A 123 -0.87 -5.31 12.49
CA TYR A 123 -1.10 -6.73 12.30
C TYR A 123 -0.51 -7.16 10.96
N GLU A 124 0.56 -7.96 11.02
CA GLU A 124 1.21 -8.54 9.84
C GLU A 124 0.41 -9.76 9.32
N ASP A 125 -0.19 -10.50 10.24
CA ASP A 125 -1.06 -11.64 9.94
C ASP A 125 -2.52 -11.18 9.88
N CYS A 126 -3.13 -11.27 8.70
CA CYS A 126 -4.53 -10.90 8.46
C CYS A 126 -5.53 -11.72 9.30
N ARG A 127 -5.14 -12.90 9.80
CA ARG A 127 -5.96 -13.75 10.68
C ARG A 127 -6.06 -13.22 12.10
N MET A 128 -5.08 -12.42 12.55
CA MET A 128 -5.04 -11.77 13.87
C MET A 128 -5.35 -12.72 15.03
N LEU A 129 -4.83 -13.96 15.00
CA LEU A 129 -5.18 -15.03 15.93
C LEU A 129 -4.81 -14.75 17.40
N THR A 130 -4.02 -13.71 17.66
CA THR A 130 -3.60 -13.29 19.00
C THR A 130 -4.65 -12.47 19.76
N ILE A 131 -5.77 -12.13 19.11
CA ILE A 131 -6.86 -11.35 19.72
C ILE A 131 -8.21 -12.09 19.58
N PRO A 132 -9.22 -11.77 20.43
CA PRO A 132 -10.53 -12.42 20.38
C PRO A 132 -11.23 -12.28 19.04
N PHE A 133 -12.09 -13.24 18.68
CA PHE A 133 -12.84 -13.25 17.41
C PHE A 133 -13.65 -11.97 17.20
N GLU A 134 -14.39 -11.54 18.24
CA GLU A 134 -15.23 -10.34 18.13
C GLU A 134 -14.41 -9.07 17.90
N GLU A 135 -13.23 -8.95 18.50
CA GLU A 135 -12.32 -7.84 18.22
C GLU A 135 -11.78 -7.89 16.78
N ARG A 136 -11.44 -9.10 16.27
CA ARG A 136 -11.04 -9.29 14.86
C ARG A 136 -12.15 -8.85 13.91
N ARG A 137 -13.39 -9.26 14.21
CA ARG A 137 -14.57 -8.88 13.41
C ARG A 137 -14.73 -7.37 13.34
N GLN A 138 -14.69 -6.69 14.47
CA GLN A 138 -14.78 -5.23 14.55
C GLN A 138 -13.64 -4.53 13.80
N LEU A 139 -12.42 -5.05 13.86
CA LEU A 139 -11.27 -4.49 13.14
C LEU A 139 -11.43 -4.61 11.62
N TRP A 140 -11.90 -5.76 11.13
CA TRP A 140 -12.16 -5.93 9.70
C TRP A 140 -13.28 -5.02 9.20
N HIS A 141 -14.37 -4.88 9.97
CA HIS A 141 -15.43 -3.91 9.67
C HIS A 141 -14.90 -2.48 9.65
N ALA A 142 -14.19 -2.07 10.69
CA ALA A 142 -13.59 -0.72 10.75
C ALA A 142 -12.64 -0.44 9.58
N ALA A 143 -11.92 -1.46 9.10
CA ALA A 143 -11.07 -1.36 7.93
C ALA A 143 -11.87 -1.04 6.67
N VAL A 144 -12.90 -1.82 6.41
CA VAL A 144 -13.77 -1.66 5.23
C VAL A 144 -14.56 -0.34 5.29
N GLU A 145 -15.09 0.03 6.45
CA GLU A 145 -15.77 1.31 6.67
C GLU A 145 -14.85 2.50 6.42
N THR A 146 -13.61 2.42 6.91
CA THR A 146 -12.61 3.48 6.69
C THR A 146 -12.24 3.61 5.21
N LEU A 147 -12.10 2.48 4.50
CA LEU A 147 -11.86 2.48 3.08
C LEU A 147 -13.06 3.06 2.30
N ALA A 148 -14.28 2.67 2.67
CA ALA A 148 -15.49 3.24 2.08
C ALA A 148 -15.59 4.76 2.31
N LYS A 149 -15.22 5.22 3.50
CA LYS A 149 -15.15 6.64 3.85
C LYS A 149 -14.16 7.38 2.93
N LEU A 150 -12.96 6.84 2.72
CA LEU A 150 -11.98 7.38 1.77
C LEU A 150 -12.53 7.47 0.34
N HIS A 151 -13.18 6.41 -0.13
CA HIS A 151 -13.70 6.35 -1.50
C HIS A 151 -14.92 7.27 -1.75
N ARG A 152 -15.59 7.72 -0.69
CA ARG A 152 -16.70 8.70 -0.78
C ARG A 152 -16.25 10.15 -0.81
N VAL A 153 -14.99 10.43 -0.53
CA VAL A 153 -14.47 11.80 -0.53
C VAL A 153 -14.60 12.41 -1.92
N ASP A 154 -15.23 13.57 -2.00
CA ASP A 154 -15.13 14.41 -3.20
C ASP A 154 -13.72 15.01 -3.28
N PHE A 155 -12.84 14.32 -3.99
CA PHE A 155 -11.44 14.71 -4.13
C PHE A 155 -11.28 16.08 -4.82
N LYS A 156 -12.24 16.52 -5.65
CA LYS A 156 -12.23 17.83 -6.28
C LYS A 156 -12.51 18.93 -5.25
N ALA A 157 -13.53 18.74 -4.43
CA ALA A 157 -13.92 19.69 -3.38
C ALA A 157 -12.79 19.93 -2.36
N ILE A 158 -11.98 18.92 -2.07
CA ILE A 158 -10.83 19.06 -1.14
C ILE A 158 -9.55 19.56 -1.81
N GLY A 159 -9.58 19.89 -3.10
CA GLY A 159 -8.44 20.47 -3.84
C GLY A 159 -7.48 19.45 -4.47
N LEU A 160 -7.93 18.19 -4.65
CA LEU A 160 -7.15 17.11 -5.27
C LEU A 160 -7.57 16.83 -6.73
N GLY A 161 -8.30 17.75 -7.40
CA GLY A 161 -8.77 17.58 -8.77
C GLY A 161 -7.67 17.33 -9.80
N ASN A 162 -6.45 17.78 -9.56
CA ASN A 162 -5.27 17.53 -10.40
C ASN A 162 -4.29 16.50 -9.82
N PHE A 163 -4.71 15.73 -8.79
CA PHE A 163 -3.85 14.75 -8.12
C PHE A 163 -3.56 13.51 -8.98
N GLY A 164 -4.42 13.20 -9.94
CA GLY A 164 -4.28 12.10 -10.88
C GLY A 164 -5.25 12.21 -12.06
N LYS A 165 -5.16 11.30 -13.02
CA LYS A 165 -6.11 11.21 -14.13
C LYS A 165 -7.40 10.55 -13.64
N HIS A 166 -8.55 11.08 -14.07
CA HIS A 166 -9.87 10.66 -13.58
C HIS A 166 -10.51 9.51 -14.37
N SER A 167 -9.90 9.06 -15.45
CA SER A 167 -10.47 8.04 -16.34
C SER A 167 -9.44 7.00 -16.74
N GLU A 168 -9.92 5.89 -17.29
CA GLU A 168 -9.10 4.80 -17.84
C GLU A 168 -8.08 4.24 -16.84
N PHE A 169 -8.43 4.14 -15.56
CA PHE A 169 -7.48 3.69 -14.54
C PHE A 169 -6.90 2.32 -14.87
N TYR A 170 -7.73 1.32 -15.12
CA TYR A 170 -7.28 -0.03 -15.37
C TYR A 170 -6.57 -0.17 -16.72
N GLU A 171 -6.96 0.56 -17.76
CA GLU A 171 -6.27 0.58 -19.05
C GLU A 171 -4.85 1.13 -18.92
N ARG A 172 -4.70 2.21 -18.17
CA ARG A 172 -3.36 2.79 -17.90
C ARG A 172 -2.49 1.82 -17.10
N GLN A 173 -3.08 1.16 -16.10
CA GLN A 173 -2.39 0.14 -15.32
C GLN A 173 -1.98 -1.06 -16.19
N MET A 174 -2.88 -1.58 -17.03
CA MET A 174 -2.56 -2.66 -17.96
C MET A 174 -1.38 -2.30 -18.87
N ARG A 175 -1.42 -1.11 -19.50
CA ARG A 175 -0.33 -0.66 -20.39
C ARG A 175 1.00 -0.51 -19.64
N SER A 176 0.98 0.04 -18.44
CA SER A 176 2.19 0.25 -17.64
C SER A 176 2.77 -1.07 -17.13
N LEU A 177 1.93 -1.91 -16.51
CA LEU A 177 2.36 -3.18 -15.93
C LEU A 177 2.82 -4.17 -17.00
N SER A 178 2.20 -4.18 -18.20
CA SER A 178 2.67 -4.99 -19.32
C SER A 178 4.11 -4.65 -19.72
N LYS A 179 4.42 -3.35 -19.87
CA LYS A 179 5.78 -2.89 -20.20
C LYS A 179 6.78 -3.26 -19.11
N VAL A 180 6.39 -3.05 -17.85
CA VAL A 180 7.23 -3.38 -16.70
C VAL A 180 7.49 -4.89 -16.64
N SER A 181 6.45 -5.72 -16.76
CA SER A 181 6.57 -7.17 -16.76
C SER A 181 7.46 -7.69 -17.88
N GLN A 182 7.33 -7.13 -19.09
CA GLN A 182 8.17 -7.51 -20.23
C GLN A 182 9.66 -7.17 -19.98
N ALA A 183 9.94 -5.98 -19.44
CA ALA A 183 11.30 -5.59 -19.09
C ALA A 183 11.90 -6.51 -18.01
N GLN A 184 11.11 -6.85 -16.99
CA GLN A 184 11.51 -7.75 -15.91
C GLN A 184 11.76 -9.18 -16.43
N ALA A 185 10.90 -9.68 -17.32
CA ALA A 185 11.03 -11.00 -17.90
C ALA A 185 12.36 -11.18 -18.67
N ASN A 186 12.82 -10.12 -19.33
CA ASN A 186 14.06 -10.11 -20.12
C ASN A 186 15.31 -9.83 -19.25
N THR A 187 15.19 -9.68 -17.95
CA THR A 187 16.32 -9.53 -17.05
C THR A 187 17.07 -10.86 -16.96
N LYS A 188 18.38 -10.82 -17.23
CA LYS A 188 19.29 -11.97 -17.07
C LYS A 188 19.81 -12.02 -15.63
N ASP A 189 19.91 -13.22 -15.12
CA ASP A 189 20.62 -13.50 -13.88
C ASP A 189 22.14 -13.36 -14.10
N ASP A 190 22.79 -12.58 -13.24
CA ASP A 190 24.22 -12.26 -13.37
C ASP A 190 25.14 -13.49 -13.12
N GLU A 191 24.63 -14.55 -12.47
CA GLU A 191 25.40 -15.76 -12.18
C GLU A 191 25.13 -16.87 -13.22
N THR A 192 23.86 -17.12 -13.52
CA THR A 192 23.45 -18.25 -14.36
C THR A 192 23.26 -17.87 -15.82
N GLY A 193 23.08 -16.58 -16.12
CA GLY A 193 22.72 -16.09 -17.45
C GLY A 193 21.26 -16.37 -17.85
N GLU A 194 20.49 -17.05 -17.01
CA GLU A 194 19.08 -17.37 -17.27
C GLU A 194 18.19 -16.13 -17.19
N LEU A 195 17.10 -16.14 -17.95
CA LEU A 195 16.09 -15.09 -17.88
C LEU A 195 15.16 -15.31 -16.68
N VAL A 196 14.72 -14.24 -16.04
CA VAL A 196 13.63 -14.27 -15.05
C VAL A 196 12.38 -14.91 -15.65
N GLY A 197 12.11 -14.63 -16.92
CA GLY A 197 11.02 -15.22 -17.70
C GLY A 197 9.68 -14.52 -17.51
N PRO A 198 8.74 -14.77 -18.42
CA PRO A 198 7.44 -14.11 -18.44
C PRO A 198 6.50 -14.62 -17.34
N ILE A 199 5.47 -13.80 -17.04
CA ILE A 199 4.28 -14.26 -16.32
C ILE A 199 3.53 -15.27 -17.24
N PRO A 200 3.15 -16.46 -16.71
CA PRO A 200 2.48 -17.48 -17.52
C PRO A 200 1.15 -16.97 -18.10
N ARG A 201 0.85 -17.33 -19.35
CA ARG A 201 -0.41 -17.03 -20.03
C ARG A 201 -0.86 -15.56 -19.95
N LEU A 202 0.11 -14.64 -20.00
CA LEU A 202 -0.14 -13.20 -19.86
C LEU A 202 -1.14 -12.66 -20.89
N ASP A 203 -1.08 -13.15 -22.13
CA ASP A 203 -1.99 -12.74 -23.21
C ASP A 203 -3.43 -13.18 -22.95
N ASP A 204 -3.65 -14.37 -22.38
CA ASP A 204 -4.97 -14.86 -21.96
C ASP A 204 -5.55 -13.96 -20.86
N MET A 205 -4.73 -13.59 -19.86
CA MET A 205 -5.13 -12.66 -18.82
C MET A 205 -5.56 -11.31 -19.40
N PHE A 206 -4.77 -10.73 -20.32
CA PHE A 206 -5.11 -9.45 -20.94
C PHE A 206 -6.34 -9.51 -21.83
N ALA A 207 -6.54 -10.62 -22.57
CA ALA A 207 -7.75 -10.81 -23.36
C ALA A 207 -9.00 -10.84 -22.46
N TRP A 208 -8.91 -11.54 -21.34
CA TRP A 208 -9.99 -11.61 -20.36
C TRP A 208 -10.22 -10.27 -19.66
N PHE A 209 -9.16 -9.56 -19.25
CA PHE A 209 -9.25 -8.24 -18.61
C PHE A 209 -9.97 -7.23 -19.51
N LYS A 210 -9.65 -7.19 -20.81
CA LYS A 210 -10.31 -6.30 -21.76
C LYS A 210 -11.80 -6.56 -21.87
N LYS A 211 -12.22 -7.84 -21.82
CA LYS A 211 -13.63 -8.26 -21.94
C LYS A 211 -14.41 -8.02 -20.66
N ASN A 212 -13.80 -8.17 -19.48
CA ASN A 212 -14.47 -8.20 -18.17
C ASN A 212 -14.19 -6.98 -17.30
N LYS A 213 -13.59 -5.96 -17.87
CA LYS A 213 -13.21 -4.74 -17.15
C LYS A 213 -14.40 -4.10 -16.42
N ALA A 214 -14.17 -3.67 -15.18
CA ALA A 214 -15.12 -2.88 -14.43
C ALA A 214 -15.40 -1.53 -15.12
N HIS A 215 -16.63 -1.01 -14.97
CA HIS A 215 -16.99 0.33 -15.45
C HIS A 215 -16.10 1.38 -14.79
N ASP A 216 -15.72 2.41 -15.56
CA ASP A 216 -14.78 3.43 -15.09
C ASP A 216 -15.37 4.25 -13.94
N GLN A 217 -14.60 4.37 -12.87
CA GLN A 217 -14.92 5.17 -11.68
C GLN A 217 -13.66 5.92 -11.25
N ALA A 218 -13.85 7.05 -10.56
CA ALA A 218 -12.75 7.87 -10.08
C ALA A 218 -12.96 8.26 -8.62
N THR A 219 -12.03 7.84 -7.78
CA THR A 219 -11.94 8.21 -6.37
C THR A 219 -10.50 8.32 -5.94
N ILE A 220 -10.25 8.72 -4.70
CA ILE A 220 -8.94 8.58 -4.09
C ILE A 220 -8.65 7.09 -3.90
N VAL A 221 -7.52 6.63 -4.44
CA VAL A 221 -6.99 5.28 -4.24
C VAL A 221 -5.70 5.38 -3.44
N HIS A 222 -5.60 4.59 -2.38
CA HIS A 222 -4.40 4.51 -1.55
C HIS A 222 -3.28 3.73 -2.24
N GLY A 223 -3.63 2.60 -2.83
CA GLY A 223 -2.73 1.75 -3.62
C GLY A 223 -1.99 0.68 -2.82
N ASP A 224 -1.88 0.82 -1.50
CA ASP A 224 -1.32 -0.16 -0.56
C ASP A 224 -1.95 0.05 0.83
N PHE A 225 -3.27 -0.14 0.92
CA PHE A 225 -4.07 0.18 2.10
C PHE A 225 -3.64 -0.66 3.31
N LYS A 226 -2.98 -0.01 4.28
CA LYS A 226 -2.54 -0.56 5.57
C LYS A 226 -3.12 0.27 6.72
N ILE A 227 -3.53 -0.41 7.76
CA ILE A 227 -4.27 0.19 8.86
C ILE A 227 -3.55 -0.06 10.17
N PHE A 228 -3.47 1.00 11.00
CA PHE A 228 -2.96 0.92 12.35
C PHE A 228 -4.12 0.96 13.33
N HIS A 229 -4.12 -0.01 14.27
CA HIS A 229 -5.12 -0.12 15.30
C HIS A 229 -4.50 0.15 16.68
N PRO A 230 -5.09 1.03 17.49
CA PRO A 230 -4.70 1.20 18.88
C PRO A 230 -5.27 0.06 19.75
N THR A 231 -5.48 0.31 21.02
CA THR A 231 -6.10 -0.64 21.96
C THR A 231 -7.58 -0.90 21.69
N GLU A 232 -8.28 0.01 21.02
CA GLU A 232 -9.69 -0.15 20.62
C GLU A 232 -9.79 -0.68 19.18
N PRO A 233 -10.86 -1.41 18.82
CA PRO A 233 -11.04 -1.96 17.48
C PRO A 233 -11.52 -0.90 16.48
N LYS A 234 -10.70 0.12 16.24
CA LYS A 234 -10.94 1.18 15.27
C LYS A 234 -9.67 1.55 14.52
N VAL A 235 -9.84 2.07 13.30
CA VAL A 235 -8.74 2.68 12.54
C VAL A 235 -8.47 4.08 13.09
N ILE A 236 -7.22 4.35 13.46
CA ILE A 236 -6.78 5.68 13.91
C ILE A 236 -5.97 6.43 12.87
N GLY A 237 -5.51 5.75 11.81
CA GLY A 237 -4.82 6.42 10.73
C GLY A 237 -4.47 5.50 9.57
N ILE A 238 -4.63 6.00 8.37
CA ILE A 238 -4.14 5.39 7.14
C ILE A 238 -2.75 5.98 6.88
N LEU A 239 -1.76 5.11 6.71
CA LEU A 239 -0.35 5.51 6.50
C LEU A 239 0.15 5.00 5.15
N ASP A 240 1.29 5.54 4.71
CA ASP A 240 2.02 5.13 3.51
C ASP A 240 1.32 5.49 2.18
N TRP A 241 1.15 6.78 1.97
CA TRP A 241 0.43 7.37 0.83
C TRP A 241 1.27 7.47 -0.45
N GLU A 242 2.44 6.85 -0.52
CA GLU A 242 3.37 6.99 -1.64
C GLU A 242 2.81 6.49 -2.99
N LEU A 243 1.91 5.50 -2.97
CA LEU A 243 1.25 4.96 -4.16
C LEU A 243 -0.11 5.60 -4.48
N SER A 244 -0.53 6.58 -3.68
CA SER A 244 -1.85 7.18 -3.81
C SER A 244 -2.05 7.94 -5.13
N THR A 245 -3.27 7.85 -5.65
CA THR A 245 -3.67 8.49 -6.91
C THR A 245 -5.19 8.67 -6.98
N ILE A 246 -5.67 9.27 -8.08
CA ILE A 246 -7.06 9.14 -8.48
C ILE A 246 -7.19 7.89 -9.35
N GLY A 247 -8.06 6.97 -8.93
CA GLY A 247 -8.21 5.68 -9.59
C GLY A 247 -9.53 4.98 -9.27
N HIS A 248 -9.61 3.70 -9.57
CA HIS A 248 -10.84 2.92 -9.40
C HIS A 248 -10.94 2.35 -7.98
N PRO A 249 -12.07 2.53 -7.27
CA PRO A 249 -12.22 2.11 -5.86
C PRO A 249 -12.01 0.60 -5.64
N LEU A 250 -12.40 -0.24 -6.58
CA LEU A 250 -12.19 -1.69 -6.45
C LEU A 250 -10.72 -2.09 -6.40
N SER A 251 -9.79 -1.21 -6.80
CA SER A 251 -8.34 -1.48 -6.69
C SER A 251 -7.90 -1.64 -5.24
N ASP A 252 -8.38 -0.80 -4.33
CA ASP A 252 -8.05 -0.90 -2.91
C ASP A 252 -8.87 -1.98 -2.21
N LEU A 253 -10.17 -2.06 -2.51
CA LEU A 253 -11.03 -3.06 -1.89
C LEU A 253 -10.58 -4.49 -2.23
N SER A 254 -10.23 -4.76 -3.51
CA SER A 254 -9.72 -6.07 -3.90
C SER A 254 -8.36 -6.38 -3.28
N ASN A 255 -7.51 -5.36 -3.08
CA ASN A 255 -6.24 -5.51 -2.40
C ASN A 255 -6.43 -5.83 -0.90
N LEU A 256 -7.35 -5.15 -0.23
CA LEU A 256 -7.70 -5.42 1.17
C LEU A 256 -8.25 -6.84 1.37
N LEU A 257 -9.09 -7.32 0.44
CA LEU A 257 -9.74 -8.62 0.52
C LEU A 257 -8.98 -9.75 -0.19
N GLN A 258 -7.76 -9.52 -0.69
CA GLN A 258 -6.91 -10.56 -1.28
C GLN A 258 -6.80 -11.84 -0.43
N PRO A 259 -6.69 -11.78 0.92
CA PRO A 259 -6.56 -12.99 1.73
C PRO A 259 -7.69 -14.00 1.54
N TYR A 260 -8.89 -13.57 1.18
CA TYR A 260 -10.03 -14.48 0.95
C TYR A 260 -9.89 -15.34 -0.33
N TYR A 261 -8.94 -15.02 -1.19
CA TYR A 261 -8.66 -15.71 -2.47
C TYR A 261 -7.32 -16.45 -2.45
N VAL A 262 -6.62 -16.42 -1.33
CA VAL A 262 -5.35 -17.12 -1.11
C VAL A 262 -5.64 -18.35 -0.24
N PRO A 263 -5.14 -19.55 -0.58
CA PRO A 263 -5.27 -20.74 0.26
C PRO A 263 -4.69 -20.53 1.67
N GLU A 264 -5.22 -21.24 2.66
CA GLU A 264 -4.74 -21.19 4.05
C GLU A 264 -3.27 -21.61 4.14
N GLU A 265 -2.92 -22.67 3.41
CA GLU A 265 -1.54 -23.12 3.20
C GLU A 265 -1.14 -22.87 1.75
N SER A 266 -0.37 -21.82 1.52
CA SER A 266 0.02 -21.42 0.19
C SER A 266 1.53 -21.48 0.01
N ALA A 267 1.99 -22.11 -1.07
CA ALA A 267 3.39 -22.13 -1.50
C ALA A 267 3.95 -20.72 -1.76
N ILE A 268 3.08 -19.71 -1.90
CA ILE A 268 3.49 -18.31 -2.07
C ILE A 268 3.85 -17.63 -0.74
N GLY A 269 3.72 -18.34 0.41
CA GLY A 269 4.00 -17.80 1.73
C GLY A 269 3.07 -16.66 2.18
N LEU A 270 2.01 -16.42 1.42
CA LEU A 270 0.85 -15.67 1.89
C LEU A 270 -0.10 -16.67 2.55
N ARG A 271 -0.70 -16.28 3.64
CA ARG A 271 -1.72 -17.06 4.31
C ARG A 271 -3.06 -16.38 4.11
N GLY A 272 -4.07 -17.18 3.74
CA GLY A 272 -5.40 -16.64 3.46
C GLY A 272 -6.52 -17.48 4.04
N PHE A 273 -7.70 -17.33 3.46
CA PHE A 273 -8.93 -17.94 3.93
C PHE A 273 -9.62 -18.78 2.85
N LYS A 274 -9.10 -18.82 1.61
CA LYS A 274 -9.62 -19.69 0.57
C LYS A 274 -9.43 -21.15 1.04
N ASP A 275 -10.48 -21.91 1.01
CA ASP A 275 -10.48 -23.32 1.45
C ASP A 275 -10.25 -23.51 2.97
N ALA A 276 -10.28 -22.45 3.78
CA ALA A 276 -10.24 -22.53 5.22
C ALA A 276 -11.54 -23.16 5.77
N LYS A 277 -11.39 -23.94 6.86
CA LYS A 277 -12.56 -24.56 7.50
C LYS A 277 -13.44 -23.49 8.17
N GLU A 278 -14.74 -23.64 8.00
CA GLU A 278 -15.72 -22.85 8.74
C GLU A 278 -15.84 -23.29 10.21
N PRO A 279 -16.09 -22.37 11.17
CA PRO A 279 -16.23 -20.93 10.95
C PRO A 279 -14.86 -20.27 10.70
N LEU A 280 -14.83 -19.29 9.76
CA LEU A 280 -13.62 -18.51 9.52
C LEU A 280 -13.19 -17.78 10.80
N PRO A 281 -11.87 -17.56 10.99
CA PRO A 281 -11.37 -16.81 12.15
C PRO A 281 -11.66 -15.29 12.07
N VAL A 282 -12.26 -14.82 10.98
CA VAL A 282 -12.58 -13.43 10.64
C VAL A 282 -13.93 -13.37 9.92
N PRO A 283 -14.57 -12.19 9.73
CA PRO A 283 -15.79 -12.07 8.91
C PRO A 283 -15.61 -12.62 7.51
N GLY A 284 -16.68 -13.13 6.89
CA GLY A 284 -16.63 -13.59 5.49
C GLY A 284 -16.47 -12.43 4.49
N ALA A 285 -15.90 -12.73 3.32
CA ALA A 285 -15.71 -11.73 2.27
C ALA A 285 -17.02 -11.05 1.85
N ASP A 286 -18.08 -11.83 1.69
CA ASP A 286 -19.41 -11.32 1.29
C ASP A 286 -19.98 -10.34 2.32
N GLU A 287 -19.85 -10.63 3.62
CA GLU A 287 -20.23 -9.72 4.71
C GLU A 287 -19.50 -8.38 4.57
N LEU A 288 -18.17 -8.41 4.37
CA LEU A 288 -17.35 -7.22 4.25
C LEU A 288 -17.67 -6.42 2.97
N ILE A 289 -17.94 -7.09 1.86
CA ILE A 289 -18.35 -6.44 0.60
C ILE A 289 -19.72 -5.78 0.78
N GLN A 290 -20.69 -6.42 1.45
CA GLN A 290 -21.98 -5.83 1.75
C GLN A 290 -21.85 -4.58 2.62
N VAL A 291 -20.99 -4.62 3.65
CA VAL A 291 -20.67 -3.44 4.47
C VAL A 291 -20.12 -2.32 3.58
N TYR A 292 -19.15 -2.60 2.72
CA TYR A 292 -18.61 -1.62 1.79
C TYR A 292 -19.70 -1.01 0.88
N CYS A 293 -20.55 -1.86 0.29
CA CYS A 293 -21.65 -1.43 -0.57
C CYS A 293 -22.62 -0.52 0.16
N SER A 294 -22.98 -0.84 1.42
CA SER A 294 -23.89 -0.02 2.22
C SER A 294 -23.33 1.38 2.49
N TYR A 295 -22.04 1.47 2.80
CA TYR A 295 -21.38 2.77 3.04
C TYR A 295 -21.15 3.59 1.77
N THR A 296 -20.95 2.94 0.60
CA THR A 296 -20.66 3.62 -0.67
C THR A 296 -21.88 3.79 -1.58
N ASN A 297 -23.08 3.34 -1.15
CA ASN A 297 -24.29 3.30 -1.95
C ASN A 297 -24.12 2.55 -3.29
N GLN A 298 -23.29 1.50 -3.29
CA GLN A 298 -23.10 0.62 -4.43
C GLN A 298 -24.05 -0.59 -4.35
N PRO A 299 -24.52 -1.12 -5.49
CA PRO A 299 -25.30 -2.34 -5.48
C PRO A 299 -24.46 -3.55 -5.05
N TYR A 300 -25.08 -4.50 -4.36
CA TYR A 300 -24.51 -5.82 -4.10
C TYR A 300 -25.26 -6.86 -4.98
N PRO A 301 -24.56 -7.79 -5.66
CA PRO A 301 -23.10 -7.95 -5.73
C PRO A 301 -22.41 -6.85 -6.56
N LEU A 302 -21.15 -6.55 -6.22
CA LEU A 302 -20.34 -5.54 -6.90
C LEU A 302 -20.06 -5.95 -8.35
N GLN A 303 -20.43 -5.10 -9.30
CA GLN A 303 -20.08 -5.31 -10.71
C GLN A 303 -18.56 -5.19 -10.92
N GLY A 304 -18.01 -6.12 -11.71
CA GLY A 304 -16.56 -6.15 -12.00
C GLY A 304 -15.70 -6.65 -10.83
N TRP A 305 -16.29 -7.25 -9.79
CA TRP A 305 -15.56 -7.73 -8.62
C TRP A 305 -14.51 -8.79 -8.98
N ASN A 306 -14.89 -9.83 -9.73
CA ASN A 306 -13.95 -10.87 -10.17
C ASN A 306 -12.79 -10.30 -11.00
N PHE A 307 -13.08 -9.31 -11.85
CA PHE A 307 -12.04 -8.60 -12.58
C PHE A 307 -11.09 -7.87 -11.62
N ALA A 308 -11.62 -7.15 -10.62
CA ALA A 308 -10.79 -6.41 -9.68
C ALA A 308 -9.87 -7.34 -8.86
N VAL A 309 -10.40 -8.48 -8.40
CA VAL A 309 -9.62 -9.50 -7.67
C VAL A 309 -8.53 -10.09 -8.56
N ALA A 310 -8.87 -10.53 -9.78
CA ALA A 310 -7.89 -11.06 -10.72
C ALA A 310 -6.80 -10.03 -11.06
N PHE A 311 -7.20 -8.76 -11.27
CA PHE A 311 -6.26 -7.68 -11.55
C PHE A 311 -5.35 -7.35 -10.37
N SER A 312 -5.84 -7.45 -9.12
CA SER A 312 -5.02 -7.25 -7.93
C SER A 312 -3.91 -8.29 -7.81
N PHE A 313 -4.21 -9.57 -8.10
CA PHE A 313 -3.19 -10.63 -8.15
C PHE A 313 -2.24 -10.47 -9.33
N PHE A 314 -2.72 -10.06 -10.50
CA PHE A 314 -1.85 -9.74 -11.63
C PHE A 314 -0.84 -8.63 -11.25
N ARG A 315 -1.29 -7.55 -10.61
CA ARG A 315 -0.43 -6.48 -10.10
C ARG A 315 0.61 -7.04 -9.11
N LEU A 316 0.20 -7.90 -8.19
CA LEU A 316 1.09 -8.55 -7.22
C LEU A 316 2.12 -9.45 -7.95
N ALA A 317 1.71 -10.22 -8.96
CA ALA A 317 2.62 -11.04 -9.75
C ALA A 317 3.71 -10.18 -10.44
N VAL A 318 3.34 -9.03 -11.02
CA VAL A 318 4.31 -8.09 -11.63
C VAL A 318 5.26 -7.51 -10.58
N ILE A 319 4.77 -7.17 -9.38
CA ILE A 319 5.63 -6.69 -8.28
C ILE A 319 6.65 -7.76 -7.88
N LEU A 320 6.21 -9.00 -7.70
CA LEU A 320 7.09 -10.13 -7.33
C LEU A 320 8.06 -10.50 -8.46
N GLN A 321 7.66 -10.39 -9.72
CA GLN A 321 8.57 -10.53 -10.86
C GLN A 321 9.66 -9.45 -10.82
N GLY A 322 9.34 -8.22 -10.39
CA GLY A 322 10.31 -7.16 -10.15
C GLY A 322 11.28 -7.48 -9.00
N VAL A 323 10.81 -8.18 -7.96
CA VAL A 323 11.72 -8.71 -6.92
C VAL A 323 12.67 -9.75 -7.53
N ALA A 324 12.16 -10.66 -8.35
CA ALA A 324 12.98 -11.65 -9.06
C ALA A 324 14.04 -10.99 -9.95
N ALA A 325 13.68 -9.94 -10.68
CA ALA A 325 14.62 -9.19 -11.51
C ALA A 325 15.74 -8.50 -10.69
N ARG A 326 15.42 -7.96 -9.50
CA ARG A 326 16.42 -7.40 -8.59
C ARG A 326 17.32 -8.46 -7.96
N VAL A 327 16.78 -9.63 -7.61
CA VAL A 327 17.57 -10.77 -7.13
C VAL A 327 18.54 -11.22 -8.21
N ALA A 328 18.09 -11.40 -9.46
CA ALA A 328 18.90 -11.79 -10.60
C ALA A 328 20.09 -10.82 -10.83
N ARG A 329 19.90 -9.54 -10.56
CA ARG A 329 20.96 -8.50 -10.66
C ARG A 329 21.70 -8.22 -9.34
N LYS A 330 21.56 -9.05 -8.31
CA LYS A 330 22.16 -8.87 -6.98
C LYS A 330 21.87 -7.50 -6.33
N GLN A 331 20.73 -6.90 -6.69
CA GLN A 331 20.27 -5.59 -6.21
C GLN A 331 19.18 -5.69 -5.14
N ALA A 332 18.87 -6.88 -4.69
CA ALA A 332 17.86 -7.10 -3.66
C ALA A 332 18.43 -6.78 -2.27
N SER A 333 17.74 -5.94 -1.53
CA SER A 333 18.16 -5.47 -0.20
C SER A 333 17.62 -6.30 0.97
N SER A 334 16.61 -7.17 0.72
CA SER A 334 15.97 -7.98 1.76
C SER A 334 16.49 -9.41 1.78
N ALA A 335 16.69 -9.95 2.98
CA ALA A 335 17.06 -11.37 3.17
C ALA A 335 15.99 -12.33 2.61
N GLU A 336 14.72 -11.92 2.60
CA GLU A 336 13.60 -12.71 2.07
C GLU A 336 13.38 -12.54 0.56
N ALA A 337 14.13 -11.67 -0.11
CA ALA A 337 13.92 -11.37 -1.52
C ALA A 337 14.04 -12.61 -2.42
N LYS A 338 14.96 -13.55 -2.11
CA LYS A 338 15.09 -14.80 -2.85
C LYS A 338 13.83 -15.66 -2.78
N LEU A 339 13.20 -15.73 -1.61
CA LEU A 339 11.94 -16.44 -1.42
C LEU A 339 10.79 -15.74 -2.17
N HIS A 340 10.72 -14.41 -2.09
CA HIS A 340 9.72 -13.63 -2.84
C HIS A 340 9.89 -13.76 -4.35
N ALA A 341 11.11 -13.87 -4.86
CA ALA A 341 11.40 -14.03 -6.27
C ALA A 341 10.75 -15.26 -6.90
N THR A 342 10.55 -16.34 -6.16
CA THR A 342 9.94 -17.58 -6.67
C THR A 342 8.41 -17.52 -6.76
N ARG A 343 7.78 -16.49 -6.16
CA ARG A 343 6.33 -16.45 -5.93
C ARG A 343 5.50 -15.86 -7.07
N PHE A 344 6.10 -15.16 -8.03
CA PHE A 344 5.31 -14.48 -9.07
C PHE A 344 4.52 -15.45 -9.97
N ARG A 345 5.06 -16.64 -10.28
CA ARG A 345 4.35 -17.65 -11.06
C ARG A 345 3.18 -18.29 -10.31
N PRO A 346 3.33 -18.75 -9.04
CA PRO A 346 2.19 -19.18 -8.22
C PRO A 346 1.11 -18.11 -8.03
N VAL A 347 1.48 -16.84 -7.87
CA VAL A 347 0.50 -15.75 -7.78
C VAL A 347 -0.22 -15.54 -9.12
N ALA A 348 0.49 -15.66 -10.25
CA ALA A 348 -0.13 -15.63 -11.57
C ALA A 348 -1.13 -16.76 -11.77
N GLN A 349 -0.92 -17.93 -11.15
CA GLN A 349 -1.88 -19.05 -11.20
C GLN A 349 -3.21 -18.65 -10.53
N LEU A 350 -3.20 -17.89 -9.44
CA LEU A 350 -4.46 -17.39 -8.82
C LEU A 350 -5.27 -16.52 -9.79
N VAL A 351 -4.60 -15.75 -10.65
CA VAL A 351 -5.30 -15.00 -11.72
C VAL A 351 -5.93 -15.95 -12.71
N LEU A 352 -5.16 -16.95 -13.18
CA LEU A 352 -5.63 -17.93 -14.18
C LEU A 352 -6.81 -18.75 -13.67
N ASP A 353 -6.80 -19.13 -12.38
CA ASP A 353 -7.92 -19.85 -11.76
C ASP A 353 -9.23 -19.05 -11.86
N ILE A 354 -9.18 -17.73 -11.63
CA ILE A 354 -10.36 -16.86 -11.78
C ILE A 354 -10.79 -16.74 -13.24
N VAL A 355 -9.82 -16.57 -14.15
CA VAL A 355 -10.05 -16.45 -15.59
C VAL A 355 -10.70 -17.72 -16.14
N ASP A 356 -10.16 -18.89 -15.80
CA ASP A 356 -10.62 -20.18 -16.30
C ASP A 356 -12.01 -20.53 -15.75
N GLN A 357 -12.26 -20.31 -14.45
CA GLN A 357 -13.60 -20.47 -13.83
C GLN A 357 -14.65 -19.56 -14.48
N SER A 358 -14.29 -18.30 -14.78
CA SER A 358 -15.20 -17.38 -15.46
C SER A 358 -15.54 -17.80 -16.88
N ASN A 359 -14.55 -18.34 -17.62
CA ASN A 359 -14.76 -18.83 -18.97
C ASN A 359 -15.62 -20.11 -19.02
N GLU A 360 -15.51 -20.98 -18.02
CA GLU A 360 -16.37 -22.17 -17.89
C GLU A 360 -17.82 -21.80 -17.64
N ARG A 361 -18.08 -20.87 -16.70
CA ARG A 361 -19.45 -20.37 -16.42
C ARG A 361 -20.10 -19.67 -17.61
N SER A 362 -19.32 -19.08 -18.51
CA SER A 362 -19.87 -18.41 -19.70
C SER A 362 -20.19 -19.38 -20.85
N LYS A 363 -19.86 -20.69 -20.73
CA LYS A 363 -20.18 -21.74 -21.69
C LYS A 363 -21.42 -22.55 -21.32
N LEU A 364 -21.90 -22.39 -20.07
CA LEU A 364 -23.15 -22.97 -19.54
C LEU A 364 -24.31 -21.99 -19.71
#